data_d8ea4dea852ff98b14bb0926d2fc5138
#
_entry.id   d8ea4dea852ff98b14bb0926d2fc5138
#
_cell.length_a   1.000
_cell.length_b   1.000
_cell.length_c   1.000
_cell.angle_alpha   90.00
_cell.angle_beta   90.00
_cell.angle_gamma   90.00
#
_symmetry.space_group_name_H-M   'P 1'
#
loop_
_entity.id
_entity.type
_entity.pdbx_description
1 polymer ?
#
loop_
_entity_poly.entity_id
_entity_poly.type
_entity_poly.pdbx_seq_one_letter_code
_entity_poly.pdbx_strand_id
1 'polypeptide(L)'
;MYDYLVVGSGLYGAIFAHEAKRSGKTVLVVDKRPNIAGNVYTEKIEGINVHKYGAHIFHTNNKKVWNYVTQFAEFNRFTNSPVANYKGELYSLPFNMYTFNKMWGVVTPEEAVAKIEEQRKEAGIIEPENLEEQAISLVGRDIYKKLIKGYTEKQWGRDCKDLPSFIIKRLPVRLTFDNNYFNALYQGIPVGGYTKLVANLLEGIEVRLNTDYLENKKRAGCHCR
;
A
#
# COMPACT_ATOMS: atom_id res chain seq x y z
N MET A 1 -5.99 -37.10 -0.15
CA MET A 1 -4.59 -36.65 -0.38
C MET A 1 -4.69 -35.35 -1.17
N TYR A 2 -3.87 -34.34 -0.90
CA TYR A 2 -3.90 -33.06 -1.62
C TYR A 2 -2.72 -32.98 -2.59
N ASP A 3 -2.94 -32.40 -3.77
CA ASP A 3 -1.87 -32.09 -4.74
C ASP A 3 -1.02 -30.91 -4.23
N TYR A 4 -1.65 -29.95 -3.55
CA TYR A 4 -0.99 -28.75 -3.02
C TYR A 4 -1.39 -28.44 -1.59
N LEU A 5 -0.39 -28.05 -0.80
CA LEU A 5 -0.54 -27.38 0.49
C LEU A 5 -0.14 -25.91 0.33
N VAL A 6 -1.08 -25.00 0.54
CA VAL A 6 -0.86 -23.56 0.48
C VAL A 6 -0.77 -23.01 1.90
N VAL A 7 0.34 -22.38 2.23
CA VAL A 7 0.56 -21.77 3.54
C VAL A 7 0.31 -20.26 3.47
N GLY A 8 -0.78 -19.84 4.11
CA GLY A 8 -1.29 -18.49 4.12
C GLY A 8 -2.52 -18.27 3.20
N SER A 9 -3.60 -17.81 3.80
CA SER A 9 -4.89 -17.53 3.14
C SER A 9 -5.05 -16.07 2.70
N GLY A 10 -3.93 -15.34 2.53
CA GLY A 10 -3.92 -14.00 1.95
C GLY A 10 -4.23 -14.04 0.45
N LEU A 11 -4.26 -12.86 -0.22
CA LEU A 11 -4.60 -12.76 -1.65
C LEU A 11 -3.77 -13.69 -2.53
N TYR A 12 -2.45 -13.76 -2.31
CA TYR A 12 -1.57 -14.60 -3.12
C TYR A 12 -1.93 -16.09 -2.99
N GLY A 13 -2.04 -16.58 -1.75
CA GLY A 13 -2.40 -17.99 -1.48
C GLY A 13 -3.81 -18.33 -1.99
N ALA A 14 -4.77 -17.43 -1.80
CA ALA A 14 -6.14 -17.63 -2.27
C ALA A 14 -6.24 -17.71 -3.81
N ILE A 15 -5.52 -16.83 -4.52
CA ILE A 15 -5.47 -16.85 -5.99
C ILE A 15 -4.80 -18.13 -6.48
N PHE A 16 -3.66 -18.52 -5.90
CA PHE A 16 -2.98 -19.76 -6.27
C PHE A 16 -3.90 -20.97 -6.05
N ALA A 17 -4.55 -21.06 -4.89
CA ALA A 17 -5.45 -22.16 -4.56
C ALA A 17 -6.63 -22.23 -5.53
N HIS A 18 -7.22 -21.06 -5.88
CA HIS A 18 -8.30 -20.97 -6.86
C HIS A 18 -7.88 -21.49 -8.23
N GLU A 19 -6.74 -21.03 -8.75
CA GLU A 19 -6.27 -21.45 -10.08
C GLU A 19 -5.86 -22.91 -10.12
N ALA A 20 -5.25 -23.43 -9.03
CA ALA A 20 -4.94 -24.85 -8.91
C ALA A 20 -6.22 -25.72 -8.93
N LYS A 21 -7.25 -25.31 -8.17
CA LYS A 21 -8.56 -25.98 -8.19
C LYS A 21 -9.20 -25.93 -9.59
N ARG A 22 -9.17 -24.79 -10.26
CA ARG A 22 -9.66 -24.67 -11.66
C ARG A 22 -8.95 -25.61 -12.62
N SER A 23 -7.68 -25.92 -12.33
CA SER A 23 -6.87 -26.88 -13.09
C SER A 23 -7.09 -28.36 -12.66
N GLY A 24 -8.13 -28.65 -11.87
CA GLY A 24 -8.48 -29.98 -11.42
C GLY A 24 -7.62 -30.52 -10.27
N LYS A 25 -6.88 -29.64 -9.59
CA LYS A 25 -6.03 -30.03 -8.44
C LYS A 25 -6.77 -29.94 -7.12
N THR A 26 -6.42 -30.83 -6.21
CA THR A 26 -6.89 -30.82 -4.82
C THR A 26 -5.97 -29.95 -3.98
N VAL A 27 -6.53 -29.00 -3.24
CA VAL A 27 -5.74 -28.00 -2.47
C VAL A 27 -6.21 -27.94 -1.04
N LEU A 28 -5.26 -27.92 -0.12
CA LEU A 28 -5.47 -27.55 1.28
C LEU A 28 -4.78 -26.20 1.53
N VAL A 29 -5.53 -25.24 2.06
CA VAL A 29 -4.98 -23.96 2.55
C VAL A 29 -4.90 -23.99 4.07
N VAL A 30 -3.78 -23.59 4.64
CA VAL A 30 -3.60 -23.45 6.09
C VAL A 30 -3.19 -22.03 6.43
N ASP A 31 -3.71 -21.48 7.52
CA ASP A 31 -3.30 -20.16 8.02
C ASP A 31 -3.19 -20.19 9.54
N LYS A 32 -2.15 -19.54 10.07
CA LYS A 32 -1.96 -19.43 11.52
C LYS A 32 -2.94 -18.47 12.20
N ARG A 33 -3.54 -17.56 11.43
CA ARG A 33 -4.52 -16.59 11.93
C ARG A 33 -5.89 -17.24 12.09
N PRO A 34 -6.77 -16.66 12.93
CA PRO A 34 -8.16 -17.10 13.07
C PRO A 34 -9.06 -16.66 11.91
N ASN A 35 -8.54 -15.95 10.94
CA ASN A 35 -9.26 -15.39 9.79
C ASN A 35 -8.49 -15.58 8.49
N ILE A 36 -9.22 -15.67 7.38
CA ILE A 36 -8.68 -15.59 6.01
C ILE A 36 -8.29 -14.15 5.65
N ALA A 37 -7.83 -13.96 4.42
CA ALA A 37 -7.48 -12.69 3.80
C ALA A 37 -6.15 -12.06 4.24
N GLY A 38 -5.42 -12.65 5.20
CA GLY A 38 -4.09 -12.18 5.56
C GLY A 38 -4.06 -10.68 5.90
N ASN A 39 -3.19 -9.92 5.27
CA ASN A 39 -3.05 -8.47 5.55
C ASN A 39 -4.18 -7.61 4.96
N VAL A 40 -4.96 -8.12 4.01
CA VAL A 40 -6.14 -7.42 3.50
C VAL A 40 -7.42 -7.74 4.28
N TYR A 41 -7.31 -8.40 5.41
CA TYR A 41 -8.45 -8.72 6.25
C TYR A 41 -9.26 -7.48 6.59
N THR A 42 -10.54 -7.55 6.26
CA THR A 42 -11.54 -6.51 6.52
C THR A 42 -12.67 -7.12 7.32
N GLU A 43 -13.02 -6.51 8.42
CA GLU A 43 -14.18 -6.91 9.22
C GLU A 43 -15.22 -5.79 9.27
N LYS A 44 -16.48 -6.16 9.45
CA LYS A 44 -17.58 -5.21 9.56
C LYS A 44 -17.84 -4.91 11.04
N ILE A 45 -17.60 -3.66 11.45
CA ILE A 45 -17.84 -3.16 12.80
C ILE A 45 -18.83 -2.01 12.69
N GLU A 46 -19.98 -2.10 13.37
CA GLU A 46 -21.02 -1.06 13.35
C GLU A 46 -21.42 -0.60 11.94
N GLY A 47 -21.46 -1.54 11.00
CA GLY A 47 -21.79 -1.25 9.59
C GLY A 47 -20.61 -0.74 8.73
N ILE A 48 -19.44 -0.47 9.32
CA ILE A 48 -18.26 0.06 8.65
C ILE A 48 -17.31 -1.11 8.32
N ASN A 49 -16.76 -1.11 7.10
CA ASN A 49 -15.71 -2.04 6.71
C ASN A 49 -14.35 -1.55 7.24
N VAL A 50 -13.83 -2.20 8.27
CA VAL A 50 -12.57 -1.84 8.92
C VAL A 50 -11.42 -2.69 8.36
N HIS A 51 -10.42 -2.06 7.77
CA HIS A 51 -9.18 -2.70 7.33
C HIS A 51 -8.26 -2.86 8.53
N LYS A 52 -8.13 -4.06 9.08
CA LYS A 52 -7.42 -4.30 10.35
C LYS A 52 -5.91 -4.05 10.31
N TYR A 53 -5.30 -4.23 9.16
CA TYR A 53 -3.83 -4.16 8.99
C TYR A 53 -3.40 -2.99 8.09
N GLY A 54 -4.17 -1.91 8.09
CA GLY A 54 -3.93 -0.73 7.28
C GLY A 54 -4.81 -0.67 6.03
N ALA A 55 -4.96 0.53 5.48
CA ALA A 55 -5.79 0.77 4.31
C ALA A 55 -5.18 0.09 3.07
N HIS A 56 -5.98 -0.72 2.40
CA HIS A 56 -5.64 -1.34 1.14
C HIS A 56 -6.59 -0.82 0.07
N ILE A 57 -6.04 -0.12 -0.92
CA ILE A 57 -6.77 0.35 -2.08
C ILE A 57 -6.26 -0.43 -3.29
N PHE A 58 -7.14 -1.15 -3.96
CA PHE A 58 -6.78 -1.86 -5.17
C PHE A 58 -6.55 -0.86 -6.31
N HIS A 59 -5.44 -1.00 -7.01
CA HIS A 59 -5.16 -0.20 -8.20
C HIS A 59 -4.29 -0.98 -9.19
N THR A 60 -4.55 -0.80 -10.48
CA THR A 60 -3.79 -1.44 -11.55
C THR A 60 -3.99 -0.74 -12.89
N ASN A 61 -2.99 -0.81 -13.77
CA ASN A 61 -3.11 -0.47 -15.19
C ASN A 61 -3.35 -1.71 -16.05
N ASN A 62 -3.24 -2.91 -15.47
CA ASN A 62 -3.37 -4.15 -16.20
C ASN A 62 -4.84 -4.58 -16.28
N LYS A 63 -5.42 -4.46 -17.46
CA LYS A 63 -6.81 -4.86 -17.73
C LYS A 63 -7.09 -6.34 -17.43
N LYS A 64 -6.12 -7.24 -17.64
CA LYS A 64 -6.31 -8.67 -17.32
C LYS A 64 -6.46 -8.88 -15.82
N VAL A 65 -5.64 -8.18 -15.01
CA VAL A 65 -5.75 -8.25 -13.55
C VAL A 65 -7.08 -7.67 -13.07
N TRP A 66 -7.50 -6.52 -13.63
CA TRP A 66 -8.81 -5.93 -13.32
C TRP A 66 -9.96 -6.88 -13.65
N ASN A 67 -9.99 -7.41 -14.86
CA ASN A 67 -11.02 -8.36 -15.29
C ASN A 67 -11.02 -9.65 -14.47
N TYR A 68 -9.87 -10.05 -13.92
CA TYR A 68 -9.77 -11.22 -13.05
C TYR A 68 -10.42 -10.93 -11.68
N VAL A 69 -10.00 -9.88 -11.01
CA VAL A 69 -10.49 -9.60 -9.63
C VAL A 69 -11.97 -9.22 -9.58
N THR A 70 -12.50 -8.60 -10.64
CA THR A 70 -13.91 -8.24 -10.75
C THR A 70 -14.85 -9.43 -10.96
N GLN A 71 -14.33 -10.63 -11.19
CA GLN A 71 -15.12 -11.87 -11.16
C GLN A 71 -15.50 -12.28 -9.73
N PHE A 72 -14.72 -11.84 -8.73
CA PHE A 72 -14.88 -12.24 -7.32
C PHE A 72 -15.47 -11.17 -6.43
N ALA A 73 -15.48 -9.91 -6.86
CA ALA A 73 -16.10 -8.80 -6.13
C ALA A 73 -16.45 -7.65 -7.07
N GLU A 74 -17.50 -6.94 -6.74
CA GLU A 74 -17.75 -5.61 -7.26
C GLU A 74 -16.80 -4.61 -6.59
N PHE A 75 -16.28 -3.63 -7.35
CA PHE A 75 -15.44 -2.56 -6.81
C PHE A 75 -16.18 -1.23 -6.86
N ASN A 76 -16.07 -0.45 -5.80
CA ASN A 76 -16.55 0.93 -5.81
C ASN A 76 -15.61 1.83 -6.64
N ARG A 77 -15.98 3.10 -6.81
CA ARG A 77 -15.15 4.09 -7.52
C ARG A 77 -14.29 4.90 -6.55
N PHE A 78 -13.80 4.30 -5.48
CA PHE A 78 -12.98 5.00 -4.51
C PHE A 78 -11.69 5.51 -5.16
N THR A 79 -11.51 6.83 -5.09
CA THR A 79 -10.28 7.49 -5.49
C THR A 79 -9.50 7.88 -4.24
N ASN A 80 -8.27 7.39 -4.14
CA ASN A 80 -7.42 7.70 -2.98
C ASN A 80 -6.86 9.12 -3.10
N SER A 81 -7.37 10.03 -2.28
CA SER A 81 -6.93 11.43 -2.22
C SER A 81 -6.53 11.77 -0.77
N PRO A 82 -5.34 11.32 -0.32
CA PRO A 82 -4.91 11.54 1.04
C PRO A 82 -4.62 13.01 1.32
N VAL A 83 -4.85 13.41 2.56
CA VAL A 83 -4.58 14.74 3.06
C VAL A 83 -3.65 14.64 4.27
N ALA A 84 -2.57 15.42 4.26
CA ALA A 84 -1.69 15.57 5.39
C ALA A 84 -2.15 16.72 6.28
N ASN A 85 -2.17 16.51 7.59
CA ASN A 85 -2.38 17.55 8.58
C ASN A 85 -1.04 17.87 9.26
N TYR A 86 -0.53 19.06 9.04
CA TYR A 86 0.65 19.58 9.74
C TYR A 86 0.24 20.73 10.64
N LYS A 87 0.16 20.50 11.94
CA LYS A 87 -0.17 21.52 12.95
C LYS A 87 -1.45 22.32 12.64
N GLY A 88 -2.49 21.65 12.13
CA GLY A 88 -3.75 22.26 11.75
C GLY A 88 -3.82 22.75 10.30
N GLU A 89 -2.70 22.82 9.58
CA GLU A 89 -2.69 23.11 8.14
C GLU A 89 -2.89 21.83 7.32
N LEU A 90 -3.84 21.86 6.38
CA LEU A 90 -4.15 20.72 5.52
C LEU A 90 -3.44 20.86 4.17
N TYR A 91 -2.77 19.80 3.75
CA TYR A 91 -2.06 19.72 2.47
C TYR A 91 -2.51 18.49 1.68
N SER A 92 -2.74 18.67 0.39
CA SER A 92 -3.03 17.55 -0.52
C SER A 92 -1.80 16.68 -0.76
N LEU A 93 -2.03 15.36 -0.93
CA LEU A 93 -1.02 14.40 -1.35
C LEU A 93 -1.50 13.63 -2.60
N PRO A 94 -0.58 13.20 -3.49
CA PRO A 94 0.87 13.44 -3.52
C PRO A 94 1.22 14.93 -3.62
N PHE A 95 2.50 15.28 -3.49
CA PHE A 95 2.94 16.68 -3.65
C PHE A 95 2.58 17.17 -5.05
N ASN A 96 1.57 18.01 -5.15
CA ASN A 96 1.00 18.51 -6.40
C ASN A 96 0.76 20.03 -6.33
N MET A 97 0.19 20.59 -7.38
CA MET A 97 -0.02 22.04 -7.45
C MET A 97 -0.94 22.57 -6.32
N TYR A 98 -1.90 21.78 -5.80
CA TYR A 98 -2.66 22.18 -4.61
C TYR A 98 -1.78 22.26 -3.36
N THR A 99 -0.82 21.33 -3.21
CA THR A 99 0.16 21.36 -2.13
C THR A 99 1.03 22.61 -2.21
N PHE A 100 1.56 22.91 -3.40
CA PHE A 100 2.46 24.03 -3.62
C PHE A 100 1.76 25.37 -3.52
N ASN A 101 0.54 25.48 -4.06
CA ASN A 101 -0.30 26.66 -3.90
C ASN A 101 -0.59 26.94 -2.42
N LYS A 102 -1.00 25.91 -1.65
CA LYS A 102 -1.26 26.06 -0.22
C LYS A 102 -0.01 26.44 0.57
N MET A 103 1.17 25.93 0.17
CA MET A 103 2.43 26.11 0.91
C MET A 103 3.09 27.46 0.58
N TRP A 104 3.08 27.86 -0.67
CA TRP A 104 3.87 29.00 -1.21
C TRP A 104 3.06 30.03 -1.96
N GLY A 105 1.77 29.82 -2.20
CA GLY A 105 0.90 30.74 -2.98
C GLY A 105 1.15 30.70 -4.49
N VAL A 106 1.96 29.77 -4.99
CA VAL A 106 2.28 29.64 -6.42
C VAL A 106 1.07 29.10 -7.18
N VAL A 107 0.89 29.53 -8.43
CA VAL A 107 -0.24 29.15 -9.27
C VAL A 107 0.16 28.44 -10.56
N THR A 108 1.42 28.57 -10.99
CA THR A 108 1.93 27.89 -12.19
C THR A 108 2.95 26.81 -11.87
N PRO A 109 3.11 25.81 -12.74
CA PRO A 109 4.16 24.80 -12.63
C PRO A 109 5.57 25.40 -12.54
N GLU A 110 5.85 26.44 -13.33
CA GLU A 110 7.14 27.13 -13.39
C GLU A 110 7.50 27.77 -12.05
N GLU A 111 6.52 28.44 -11.41
CA GLU A 111 6.70 29.03 -10.07
C GLU A 111 6.98 27.96 -9.02
N ALA A 112 6.28 26.82 -9.08
CA ALA A 112 6.49 25.71 -8.16
C ALA A 112 7.89 25.10 -8.32
N VAL A 113 8.32 24.87 -9.56
CA VAL A 113 9.67 24.39 -9.86
C VAL A 113 10.73 25.39 -9.37
N ALA A 114 10.56 26.67 -9.65
CA ALA A 114 11.49 27.70 -9.22
C ALA A 114 11.64 27.73 -7.69
N LYS A 115 10.54 27.57 -6.96
CA LYS A 115 10.56 27.53 -5.49
C LYS A 115 11.26 26.29 -4.92
N ILE A 116 11.06 25.13 -5.52
CA ILE A 116 11.78 23.92 -5.17
C ILE A 116 13.28 24.07 -5.43
N GLU A 117 13.66 24.59 -6.61
CA GLU A 117 15.06 24.78 -6.98
C GLU A 117 15.78 25.84 -6.11
N GLU A 118 15.09 26.90 -5.73
CA GLU A 118 15.58 27.89 -4.76
C GLU A 118 16.01 27.19 -3.47
N GLN A 119 15.11 26.42 -2.86
CA GLN A 119 15.37 25.75 -1.59
C GLN A 119 16.44 24.63 -1.70
N ARG A 120 16.51 23.96 -2.84
CA ARG A 120 17.58 22.97 -3.13
C ARG A 120 18.95 23.64 -3.20
N LYS A 121 19.04 24.78 -3.88
CA LYS A 121 20.29 25.56 -3.98
C LYS A 121 20.70 26.12 -2.62
N GLU A 122 19.76 26.65 -1.84
CA GLU A 122 20.02 27.13 -0.48
C GLU A 122 20.54 26.02 0.44
N ALA A 123 20.05 24.79 0.26
CA ALA A 123 20.52 23.65 1.04
C ALA A 123 21.94 23.24 0.71
N GLY A 124 22.38 23.43 -0.54
CA GLY A 124 23.76 23.17 -1.00
C GLY A 124 24.19 21.71 -0.92
N ILE A 125 23.24 20.77 -0.88
CA ILE A 125 23.50 19.33 -0.73
C ILE A 125 23.86 18.76 -2.09
N ILE A 126 25.10 18.26 -2.23
CA ILE A 126 25.59 17.64 -3.47
C ILE A 126 25.45 16.12 -3.36
N GLU A 127 25.95 15.52 -2.30
CA GLU A 127 25.88 14.08 -2.02
C GLU A 127 25.16 13.86 -0.68
N PRO A 128 23.88 13.48 -0.70
CA PRO A 128 23.12 13.29 0.53
C PRO A 128 23.56 12.03 1.27
N GLU A 129 23.98 12.16 2.51
CA GLU A 129 24.46 11.07 3.36
C GLU A 129 23.29 10.33 4.07
N ASN A 130 22.19 11.03 4.34
CA ASN A 130 21.07 10.53 5.11
C ASN A 130 19.73 10.88 4.44
N LEU A 131 18.62 10.37 5.03
CA LEU A 131 17.27 10.55 4.49
C LEU A 131 16.83 12.02 4.50
N GLU A 132 17.19 12.81 5.53
CA GLU A 132 16.87 14.24 5.60
C GLU A 132 17.47 14.98 4.41
N GLU A 133 18.76 14.82 4.21
CA GLU A 133 19.50 15.46 3.10
C GLU A 133 18.96 15.01 1.74
N GLN A 134 18.71 13.71 1.58
CA GLN A 134 18.13 13.18 0.36
C GLN A 134 16.75 13.79 0.06
N ALA A 135 15.89 13.90 1.07
CA ALA A 135 14.57 14.51 0.88
C ALA A 135 14.67 15.99 0.52
N ILE A 136 15.51 16.75 1.24
CA ILE A 136 15.70 18.18 0.97
C ILE A 136 16.28 18.40 -0.44
N SER A 137 17.24 17.57 -0.86
CA SER A 137 17.82 17.64 -2.22
C SER A 137 16.81 17.32 -3.33
N LEU A 138 15.72 16.61 -3.02
CA LEU A 138 14.68 16.26 -3.99
C LEU A 138 13.55 17.30 -4.07
N VAL A 139 13.05 17.75 -2.92
CA VAL A 139 11.79 18.53 -2.85
C VAL A 139 11.89 19.83 -2.06
N GLY A 140 13.06 20.16 -1.53
CA GLY A 140 13.26 21.35 -0.73
C GLY A 140 12.91 21.18 0.75
N ARG A 141 13.30 22.16 1.55
CA ARG A 141 13.22 22.14 3.01
C ARG A 141 11.79 22.18 3.54
N ASP A 142 10.91 22.95 2.92
CA ASP A 142 9.55 23.15 3.41
C ASP A 142 8.71 21.87 3.28
N ILE A 143 8.78 21.20 2.13
CA ILE A 143 8.09 19.93 1.91
C ILE A 143 8.64 18.86 2.84
N TYR A 144 9.96 18.77 2.97
CA TYR A 144 10.59 17.85 3.92
C TYR A 144 10.07 18.07 5.34
N LYS A 145 10.17 19.29 5.84
CA LYS A 145 9.83 19.63 7.25
C LYS A 145 8.34 19.40 7.56
N LYS A 146 7.45 19.80 6.65
CA LYS A 146 5.99 19.75 6.89
C LYS A 146 5.38 18.39 6.58
N LEU A 147 5.84 17.69 5.54
CA LEU A 147 5.11 16.56 4.98
C LEU A 147 5.87 15.22 4.99
N ILE A 148 7.20 15.24 5.22
CA ILE A 148 8.01 14.01 5.19
C ILE A 148 8.54 13.65 6.57
N LYS A 149 9.21 14.59 7.25
CA LYS A 149 9.93 14.34 8.50
C LYS A 149 9.08 13.60 9.52
N GLY A 150 8.00 14.20 9.98
CA GLY A 150 7.20 13.64 11.08
C GLY A 150 6.57 12.28 10.76
N TYR A 151 6.12 12.07 9.51
CA TYR A 151 5.61 10.78 9.07
C TYR A 151 6.72 9.72 9.08
N THR A 152 7.88 10.04 8.52
CA THR A 152 9.01 9.11 8.43
C THR A 152 9.54 8.73 9.81
N GLU A 153 9.76 9.70 10.68
CA GLU A 153 10.21 9.45 12.04
C GLU A 153 9.24 8.59 12.86
N LYS A 154 7.92 8.82 12.68
CA LYS A 154 6.88 7.99 13.29
C LYS A 154 6.93 6.54 12.78
N GLN A 155 7.13 6.34 11.48
CA GLN A 155 7.17 5.00 10.87
C GLN A 155 8.41 4.21 11.27
N TRP A 156 9.55 4.87 11.35
CA TRP A 156 10.83 4.22 11.62
C TRP A 156 11.25 4.25 13.09
N GLY A 157 10.61 5.08 13.90
CA GLY A 157 10.97 5.26 15.32
C GLY A 157 12.36 5.87 15.52
N ARG A 158 12.89 6.58 14.50
CA ARG A 158 14.25 7.15 14.47
C ARG A 158 14.24 8.50 13.77
N ASP A 159 15.23 9.35 14.08
CA ASP A 159 15.42 10.62 13.36
C ASP A 159 15.77 10.35 11.89
N CYS A 160 15.30 11.22 10.99
CA CYS A 160 15.61 11.12 9.56
C CYS A 160 17.10 11.20 9.26
N LYS A 161 17.91 11.85 10.11
CA LYS A 161 19.38 11.91 9.98
C LYS A 161 20.05 10.58 10.24
N ASP A 162 19.41 9.70 11.02
CA ASP A 162 19.93 8.36 11.31
C ASP A 162 19.46 7.30 10.31
N LEU A 163 18.69 7.71 9.32
CA LEU A 163 18.16 6.82 8.28
C LEU A 163 18.94 6.97 6.97
N PRO A 164 19.25 5.84 6.29
CA PRO A 164 19.98 5.88 5.03
C PRO A 164 19.25 6.65 3.92
N SER A 165 19.98 7.38 3.09
CA SER A 165 19.44 8.18 1.97
C SER A 165 18.64 7.33 0.96
N PHE A 166 19.01 6.06 0.74
CA PHE A 166 18.35 5.19 -0.23
C PHE A 166 16.89 4.84 0.08
N ILE A 167 16.42 5.07 1.31
CA ILE A 167 15.00 4.86 1.70
C ILE A 167 14.09 5.76 0.86
N ILE A 168 14.53 6.97 0.55
CA ILE A 168 13.82 7.92 -0.32
C ILE A 168 14.64 8.15 -1.59
N LYS A 169 14.55 7.25 -2.57
CA LYS A 169 15.24 7.43 -3.86
C LYS A 169 14.56 8.45 -4.77
N ARG A 170 13.25 8.60 -4.66
CA ARG A 170 12.43 9.58 -5.40
C ARG A 170 11.18 9.92 -4.61
N LEU A 171 10.80 11.17 -4.73
CA LEU A 171 9.54 11.68 -4.23
C LEU A 171 8.72 12.15 -5.42
N PRO A 172 7.49 11.65 -5.61
CA PRO A 172 6.68 12.04 -6.75
C PRO A 172 6.21 13.49 -6.59
N VAL A 173 6.78 14.39 -7.37
CA VAL A 173 6.32 15.77 -7.55
C VAL A 173 5.46 15.81 -8.79
N ARG A 174 4.25 16.32 -8.67
CA ARG A 174 3.29 16.48 -9.78
C ARG A 174 2.99 17.94 -10.00
N LEU A 175 3.26 18.40 -11.22
CA LEU A 175 3.00 19.79 -11.62
C LEU A 175 1.60 19.94 -12.24
N THR A 176 0.61 19.29 -11.63
CA THR A 176 -0.79 19.28 -12.03
C THR A 176 -1.69 19.45 -10.80
N PHE A 177 -2.90 19.98 -11.01
CA PHE A 177 -3.94 20.06 -10.00
C PHE A 177 -4.74 18.74 -9.94
N ASP A 178 -4.07 17.65 -9.54
CA ASP A 178 -4.67 16.32 -9.42
C ASP A 178 -4.34 15.71 -8.07
N ASN A 179 -5.36 15.43 -7.26
CA ASN A 179 -5.26 14.83 -5.94
C ASN A 179 -5.35 13.30 -5.96
N ASN A 180 -5.54 12.69 -7.13
CA ASN A 180 -5.56 11.24 -7.23
C ASN A 180 -4.17 10.67 -6.92
N TYR A 181 -4.04 9.93 -5.82
CA TYR A 181 -2.75 9.39 -5.39
C TYR A 181 -2.16 8.39 -6.38
N PHE A 182 -3.01 7.57 -7.00
CA PHE A 182 -2.60 6.58 -7.97
C PHE A 182 -2.89 7.05 -9.40
N ASN A 183 -1.94 6.85 -10.32
CA ASN A 183 -2.13 7.07 -11.75
C ASN A 183 -2.68 5.82 -12.47
N ALA A 184 -3.33 4.93 -11.73
CA ALA A 184 -3.87 3.70 -12.27
C ALA A 184 -5.22 3.94 -12.95
N LEU A 185 -5.43 3.30 -14.11
CA LEU A 185 -6.70 3.33 -14.85
C LEU A 185 -7.85 2.69 -14.06
N TYR A 186 -7.54 1.67 -13.27
CA TYR A 186 -8.49 0.94 -12.45
C TYR A 186 -8.10 1.08 -11.00
N GLN A 187 -9.02 1.56 -10.17
CA GLN A 187 -8.82 1.63 -8.73
C GLN A 187 -10.16 1.54 -8.01
N GLY A 188 -10.11 1.10 -6.76
CA GLY A 188 -11.30 1.00 -5.92
C GLY A 188 -11.08 0.11 -4.70
N ILE A 189 -12.13 -0.05 -3.93
CA ILE A 189 -12.20 -0.95 -2.79
C ILE A 189 -13.33 -1.95 -3.06
N PRO A 190 -13.13 -3.27 -2.81
CA PRO A 190 -14.18 -4.25 -3.04
C PRO A 190 -15.38 -3.98 -2.13
N VAL A 191 -16.59 -3.98 -2.71
CA VAL A 191 -17.85 -3.81 -1.99
C VAL A 191 -18.04 -4.98 -1.03
N GLY A 192 -18.23 -4.68 0.26
CA GLY A 192 -18.28 -5.68 1.32
C GLY A 192 -16.93 -6.07 1.89
N GLY A 193 -15.83 -5.43 1.44
CA GLY A 193 -14.48 -5.62 1.96
C GLY A 193 -13.69 -6.75 1.30
N TYR A 194 -12.39 -6.76 1.52
CA TYR A 194 -11.47 -7.75 0.92
C TYR A 194 -11.69 -9.16 1.44
N THR A 195 -12.15 -9.33 2.67
CA THR A 195 -12.41 -10.67 3.23
C THR A 195 -13.44 -11.41 2.39
N LYS A 196 -14.49 -10.72 1.91
CA LYS A 196 -15.48 -11.30 1.02
C LYS A 196 -14.89 -11.71 -0.33
N LEU A 197 -14.04 -10.88 -0.91
CA LEU A 197 -13.32 -11.21 -2.16
C LEU A 197 -12.48 -12.48 -1.99
N VAL A 198 -11.73 -12.58 -0.90
CA VAL A 198 -10.90 -13.75 -0.61
C VAL A 198 -11.75 -14.98 -0.32
N ALA A 199 -12.89 -14.84 0.36
CA ALA A 199 -13.83 -15.93 0.59
C ALA A 199 -14.36 -16.49 -0.74
N ASN A 200 -14.70 -15.62 -1.69
CA ASN A 200 -15.16 -16.04 -3.02
C ASN A 200 -14.04 -16.76 -3.82
N LEU A 201 -12.78 -16.33 -3.69
CA LEU A 201 -11.63 -17.04 -4.28
C LEU A 201 -11.44 -18.44 -3.68
N LEU A 202 -11.71 -18.59 -2.40
CA LEU A 202 -11.53 -19.85 -1.65
C LEU A 202 -12.78 -20.74 -1.66
N GLU A 203 -13.81 -20.39 -2.39
CA GLU A 203 -15.06 -21.15 -2.44
C GLU A 203 -14.81 -22.61 -2.85
N GLY A 204 -15.27 -23.54 -1.99
CA GLY A 204 -15.12 -24.98 -2.17
C GLY A 204 -13.68 -25.48 -2.10
N ILE A 205 -12.76 -24.73 -1.45
CA ILE A 205 -11.41 -25.15 -1.10
C ILE A 205 -11.35 -25.33 0.42
N GLU A 206 -10.74 -26.42 0.88
CA GLU A 206 -10.56 -26.65 2.30
C GLU A 206 -9.56 -25.67 2.89
N VAL A 207 -9.98 -24.94 3.94
CA VAL A 207 -9.16 -23.96 4.65
C VAL A 207 -9.13 -24.33 6.13
N ARG A 208 -7.93 -24.48 6.69
CA ARG A 208 -7.72 -24.70 8.13
C ARG A 208 -7.06 -23.47 8.75
N LEU A 209 -7.82 -22.74 9.52
CA LEU A 209 -7.35 -21.60 10.30
C LEU A 209 -6.72 -22.06 11.63
N ASN A 210 -6.10 -21.13 12.37
CA ASN A 210 -5.39 -21.43 13.63
C ASN A 210 -4.37 -22.56 13.47
N THR A 211 -3.78 -22.72 12.30
CA THR A 211 -2.89 -23.80 11.93
C THR A 211 -1.53 -23.23 11.53
N ASP A 212 -0.58 -23.21 12.47
CA ASP A 212 0.80 -22.85 12.16
C ASP A 212 1.51 -24.02 11.47
N TYR A 213 1.83 -23.82 10.20
CA TYR A 213 2.50 -24.85 9.39
C TYR A 213 3.86 -25.25 9.97
N LEU A 214 4.64 -24.29 10.48
CA LEU A 214 6.00 -24.56 10.96
C LEU A 214 5.98 -25.40 12.26
N GLU A 215 5.05 -25.13 13.15
CA GLU A 215 4.86 -25.92 14.37
C GLU A 215 4.34 -27.32 14.05
N ASN A 216 3.35 -27.42 13.17
CA ASN A 216 2.77 -28.71 12.79
C ASN A 216 3.75 -29.58 11.98
N LYS A 217 4.58 -28.97 11.12
CA LYS A 217 5.63 -29.68 10.39
C LYS A 217 6.65 -30.33 11.35
N LYS A 218 7.05 -29.62 12.40
CA LYS A 218 7.96 -30.14 13.42
C LYS A 218 7.35 -31.33 14.18
N ARG A 219 6.05 -31.26 14.51
CA ARG A 219 5.33 -32.32 15.22
C ARG A 219 5.07 -33.55 14.36
N ALA A 220 4.86 -33.40 13.07
CA ALA A 220 4.50 -34.47 12.16
C ALA A 220 5.70 -35.25 11.60
N GLY A 221 6.96 -34.86 11.86
CA GLY A 221 8.14 -35.50 11.29
C GLY A 221 8.13 -35.53 9.76
N CYS A 222 7.35 -34.70 9.11
CA CYS A 222 7.07 -34.77 7.67
C CYS A 222 8.26 -34.23 6.88
N HIS A 223 9.02 -35.14 6.29
CA HIS A 223 9.99 -34.82 5.25
C HIS A 223 9.21 -34.62 3.93
N CYS A 224 8.75 -33.40 3.67
CA CYS A 224 8.38 -33.02 2.31
C CYS A 224 9.67 -32.96 1.48
N ARG A 225 9.78 -33.83 0.49
CA ARG A 225 10.77 -33.74 -0.59
C ARG A 225 10.42 -32.62 -1.54
#